data_11a499045576c49dde43b960de20f160
#
_entry.id   11a499045576c49dde43b960de20f160
#
_cell.length_a   1.000
_cell.length_b   1.000
_cell.length_c   1.000
_cell.angle_alpha   90.00
_cell.angle_beta   90.00
_cell.angle_gamma   90.00
#
_symmetry.space_group_name_H-M   'P 1'
#
loop_
_entity.id
_entity.type
_entity.pdbx_description
1 polymer ?
#
loop_
_entity_poly.entity_id
_entity_poly.type
_entity_poly.pdbx_seq_one_letter_code
_entity_poly.pdbx_strand_id
1 'polypeptide(L)'
;MTTDEQIKLIVEKTQITDLLTRYFAAVDDKRLDIQIVKATFSNEARIIRPDGSEMIGPENIFEGHIKSFARFKATHHVITNFIVDIHDNKATLRSNVIANHLWADNDDAPSLNNKYFLADGVFSAKAIKIDKYWRISELGNNVIWRTGDGMKEMLNFFKQSK
;
A
#
# COMPACT_ATOMS: atom_id res chain seq x y z
N MET A 1 27.84 -2.02 18.86
CA MET A 1 27.58 -1.99 17.41
C MET A 1 28.68 -1.18 16.75
N THR A 2 29.41 -1.77 15.82
CA THR A 2 30.46 -1.11 15.04
C THR A 2 29.88 -0.13 14.02
N THR A 3 30.71 0.75 13.45
CA THR A 3 30.26 1.67 12.37
C THR A 3 29.72 0.91 11.17
N ASP A 4 30.35 -0.20 10.76
CA ASP A 4 29.89 -1.02 9.62
C ASP A 4 28.54 -1.68 9.90
N GLU A 5 28.30 -2.15 11.12
CA GLU A 5 26.99 -2.67 11.53
C GLU A 5 25.90 -1.59 11.51
N GLN A 6 26.23 -0.36 11.92
CA GLN A 6 25.32 0.79 11.85
C GLN A 6 24.98 1.15 10.41
N ILE A 7 25.96 1.23 9.52
CA ILE A 7 25.77 1.52 8.10
C ILE A 7 24.88 0.43 7.47
N LYS A 8 25.18 -0.85 7.72
CA LYS A 8 24.37 -1.96 7.23
C LYS A 8 22.92 -1.85 7.68
N LEU A 9 22.68 -1.55 8.95
CA LEU A 9 21.35 -1.38 9.51
C LEU A 9 20.58 -0.23 8.82
N ILE A 10 21.23 0.92 8.60
CA ILE A 10 20.65 2.07 7.91
C ILE A 10 20.27 1.69 6.47
N VAL A 11 21.17 1.03 5.74
CA VAL A 11 20.92 0.57 4.37
C VAL A 11 19.72 -0.39 4.32
N GLU A 12 19.65 -1.36 5.22
CA GLU A 12 18.54 -2.32 5.25
C GLU A 12 17.19 -1.65 5.61
N LYS A 13 17.19 -0.74 6.58
CA LYS A 13 15.99 0.05 6.91
C LYS A 13 15.52 0.88 5.71
N THR A 14 16.44 1.52 5.00
CA THR A 14 16.13 2.27 3.77
C THR A 14 15.53 1.36 2.68
N GLN A 15 16.11 0.19 2.46
CA GLN A 15 15.57 -0.78 1.50
C GLN A 15 14.15 -1.21 1.83
N ILE A 16 13.84 -1.41 3.12
CA ILE A 16 12.52 -1.81 3.57
C ILE A 16 11.50 -0.66 3.39
N THR A 17 11.85 0.56 3.76
CA THR A 17 10.96 1.72 3.59
C THR A 17 10.72 2.03 2.12
N ASP A 18 11.73 1.86 1.26
CA ASP A 18 11.63 2.04 -0.19
C ASP A 18 10.60 1.10 -0.84
N LEU A 19 10.35 -0.09 -0.29
CA LEU A 19 9.34 -1.00 -0.83
C LEU A 19 7.97 -0.32 -0.91
N LEU A 20 7.50 0.27 0.19
CA LEU A 20 6.21 0.95 0.22
C LEU A 20 6.26 2.28 -0.55
N THR A 21 7.31 3.06 -0.38
CA THR A 21 7.45 4.36 -1.02
C THR A 21 7.40 4.25 -2.55
N ARG A 22 8.18 3.34 -3.13
CA ARG A 22 8.20 3.10 -4.58
C ARG A 22 6.92 2.48 -5.11
N TYR A 23 6.33 1.57 -4.33
CA TYR A 23 5.08 0.94 -4.70
C TYR A 23 3.95 1.96 -4.84
N PHE A 24 3.73 2.78 -3.82
CA PHE A 24 2.65 3.78 -3.85
C PHE A 24 2.96 4.94 -4.80
N ALA A 25 4.21 5.31 -5.01
CA ALA A 25 4.57 6.22 -6.09
C ALA A 25 4.16 5.67 -7.48
N ALA A 26 4.35 4.36 -7.71
CA ALA A 26 3.90 3.74 -8.96
C ALA A 26 2.36 3.69 -9.09
N VAL A 27 1.64 3.52 -7.98
CA VAL A 27 0.17 3.63 -7.96
C VAL A 27 -0.28 5.04 -8.32
N ASP A 28 0.29 6.06 -7.68
CA ASP A 28 -0.06 7.47 -7.87
C ASP A 28 0.26 7.95 -9.29
N ASP A 29 1.39 7.52 -9.84
CA ASP A 29 1.81 7.81 -11.23
C ASP A 29 1.05 7.00 -12.28
N LYS A 30 0.13 6.10 -11.86
CA LYS A 30 -0.61 5.18 -12.75
C LYS A 30 0.30 4.31 -13.64
N ARG A 31 1.46 3.95 -13.13
CA ARG A 31 2.46 3.10 -13.81
C ARG A 31 2.68 1.75 -13.10
N LEU A 32 1.75 1.38 -12.18
CA LEU A 32 1.83 0.09 -11.49
C LEU A 32 1.73 -1.05 -12.52
N ASP A 33 2.68 -1.94 -12.47
CA ASP A 33 2.73 -3.18 -13.25
C ASP A 33 3.06 -4.39 -12.38
N ILE A 34 2.95 -5.57 -12.95
CA ILE A 34 3.19 -6.83 -12.23
C ILE A 34 4.65 -6.98 -11.78
N GLN A 35 5.61 -6.37 -12.48
CA GLN A 35 7.03 -6.45 -12.11
C GLN A 35 7.30 -5.62 -10.85
N ILE A 36 6.69 -4.43 -10.75
CA ILE A 36 6.75 -3.59 -9.54
C ILE A 36 6.14 -4.33 -8.35
N VAL A 37 5.00 -5.00 -8.55
CA VAL A 37 4.36 -5.80 -7.49
C VAL A 37 5.28 -6.94 -7.04
N LYS A 38 5.85 -7.73 -7.97
CA LYS A 38 6.79 -8.82 -7.67
C LYS A 38 8.11 -8.34 -7.06
N ALA A 39 8.53 -7.13 -7.38
CA ALA A 39 9.70 -6.51 -6.73
C ALA A 39 9.41 -6.04 -5.31
N THR A 40 8.15 -5.76 -4.98
CA THR A 40 7.73 -5.27 -3.66
C THR A 40 7.29 -6.40 -2.72
N PHE A 41 6.51 -7.35 -3.22
CA PHE A 41 5.86 -8.40 -2.43
C PHE A 41 6.48 -9.77 -2.65
N SER A 42 6.47 -10.61 -1.62
CA SER A 42 6.82 -12.03 -1.75
C SER A 42 5.74 -12.81 -2.49
N ASN A 43 6.05 -14.02 -2.97
CA ASN A 43 5.10 -14.84 -3.73
C ASN A 43 3.82 -15.19 -2.95
N GLU A 44 3.91 -15.30 -1.63
CA GLU A 44 2.78 -15.61 -0.74
C GLU A 44 2.35 -14.39 0.08
N ALA A 45 2.69 -13.19 -0.37
CA ALA A 45 2.34 -11.97 0.35
C ALA A 45 0.83 -11.80 0.49
N ARG A 46 0.42 -11.23 1.62
CA ARG A 46 -0.99 -10.89 1.89
C ARG A 46 -1.15 -9.40 2.08
N ILE A 47 -2.15 -8.82 1.43
CA ILE A 47 -2.64 -7.49 1.77
C ILE A 47 -3.98 -7.64 2.47
N ILE A 48 -4.06 -7.17 3.70
CA ILE A 48 -5.28 -7.17 4.53
C ILE A 48 -5.93 -5.80 4.38
N ARG A 49 -7.11 -5.78 3.77
CA ARG A 49 -7.87 -4.54 3.56
C ARG A 49 -8.60 -4.10 4.84
N PRO A 50 -9.04 -2.84 4.93
CA PRO A 50 -9.76 -2.33 6.10
C PRO A 50 -11.07 -3.06 6.44
N ASP A 51 -11.67 -3.78 5.48
CA ASP A 51 -12.86 -4.61 5.69
C ASP A 51 -12.55 -6.04 6.09
N GLY A 52 -11.26 -6.38 6.27
CA GLY A 52 -10.79 -7.71 6.61
C GLY A 52 -10.63 -8.66 5.42
N SER A 53 -10.98 -8.25 4.20
CA SER A 53 -10.71 -9.06 3.00
C SER A 53 -9.22 -9.08 2.68
N GLU A 54 -8.77 -10.16 2.03
CA GLU A 54 -7.36 -10.35 1.71
C GLU A 54 -7.12 -10.47 0.20
N MET A 55 -5.99 -9.96 -0.24
CA MET A 55 -5.40 -10.26 -1.54
C MET A 55 -4.13 -11.07 -1.30
N ILE A 56 -4.05 -12.27 -1.87
CA ILE A 56 -2.92 -13.18 -1.67
C ILE A 56 -2.19 -13.41 -2.97
N GLY A 57 -0.87 -13.21 -2.92
CA GLY A 57 0.03 -13.35 -4.07
C GLY A 57 0.07 -12.13 -5.00
N PRO A 58 1.19 -11.94 -5.71
CA PRO A 58 1.43 -10.76 -6.53
C PRO A 58 0.37 -10.52 -7.60
N GLU A 59 -0.13 -11.55 -8.24
CA GLU A 59 -1.14 -11.45 -9.31
C GLU A 59 -2.46 -10.89 -8.77
N ASN A 60 -2.98 -11.45 -7.68
CA ASN A 60 -4.20 -10.96 -7.05
C ASN A 60 -4.04 -9.55 -6.46
N ILE A 61 -2.85 -9.23 -5.92
CA ILE A 61 -2.52 -7.89 -5.44
C ILE A 61 -2.56 -6.90 -6.61
N PHE A 62 -1.94 -7.24 -7.74
CA PHE A 62 -1.93 -6.41 -8.93
C PHE A 62 -3.35 -6.16 -9.46
N GLU A 63 -4.09 -7.20 -9.74
CA GLU A 63 -5.46 -7.11 -10.26
C GLU A 63 -6.39 -6.34 -9.32
N GLY A 64 -6.32 -6.65 -8.02
CA GLY A 64 -7.13 -5.98 -7.01
C GLY A 64 -6.83 -4.48 -6.88
N HIS A 65 -5.54 -4.08 -6.99
CA HIS A 65 -5.17 -2.67 -6.95
C HIS A 65 -5.51 -1.94 -8.25
N ILE A 66 -5.23 -2.52 -9.42
CA ILE A 66 -5.65 -1.93 -10.70
C ILE A 66 -7.16 -1.66 -10.70
N LYS A 67 -7.97 -2.65 -10.31
CA LYS A 67 -9.43 -2.50 -10.21
C LYS A 67 -9.84 -1.43 -9.20
N SER A 68 -9.19 -1.39 -8.04
CA SER A 68 -9.51 -0.43 -6.97
C SER A 68 -9.18 1.00 -7.37
N PHE A 69 -8.00 1.23 -7.94
CA PHE A 69 -7.51 2.56 -8.28
C PHE A 69 -8.03 3.11 -9.61
N ALA A 70 -8.57 2.25 -10.50
CA ALA A 70 -9.23 2.67 -11.75
C ALA A 70 -10.42 3.63 -11.52
N ARG A 71 -11.02 3.60 -10.33
CA ARG A 71 -12.14 4.46 -9.95
C ARG A 71 -11.73 5.93 -9.70
N PHE A 72 -10.42 6.18 -9.60
CA PHE A 72 -9.91 7.50 -9.28
C PHE A 72 -9.19 8.11 -10.48
N LYS A 73 -9.49 9.38 -10.75
CA LYS A 73 -8.77 10.20 -11.72
C LYS A 73 -7.33 10.42 -11.30
N ALA A 74 -7.12 10.63 -10.00
CA ALA A 74 -5.81 10.77 -9.39
C ALA A 74 -5.81 10.24 -7.96
N THR A 75 -4.65 9.76 -7.51
CA THR A 75 -4.39 9.42 -6.11
C THR A 75 -3.08 10.07 -5.66
N HIS A 76 -2.94 10.29 -4.35
CA HIS A 76 -1.70 10.79 -3.78
C HIS A 76 -1.54 10.23 -2.37
N HIS A 77 -0.55 9.34 -2.21
CA HIS A 77 -0.24 8.69 -0.94
C HIS A 77 0.98 9.36 -0.29
N VAL A 78 0.78 9.99 0.85
CA VAL A 78 1.87 10.49 1.71
C VAL A 78 2.15 9.45 2.77
N ILE A 79 3.29 8.77 2.69
CA ILE A 79 3.70 7.73 3.63
C ILE A 79 4.87 8.28 4.46
N THR A 80 4.69 8.33 5.78
CA THR A 80 5.63 8.98 6.69
C THR A 80 5.77 8.23 8.01
N ASN A 81 6.65 8.75 8.90
CA ASN A 81 6.80 8.23 10.27
C ASN A 81 7.12 6.73 10.29
N PHE A 82 8.08 6.32 9.46
CA PHE A 82 8.53 4.94 9.40
C PHE A 82 9.20 4.49 10.68
N ILE A 83 8.74 3.37 11.22
CA ILE A 83 9.40 2.63 12.29
C ILE A 83 9.70 1.25 11.73
N VAL A 84 10.98 0.87 11.72
CA VAL A 84 11.41 -0.43 11.16
C VAL A 84 12.27 -1.14 12.20
N ASP A 85 11.85 -2.34 12.58
CA ASP A 85 12.58 -3.25 13.44
C ASP A 85 12.99 -4.50 12.65
N ILE A 86 14.31 -4.79 12.66
CA ILE A 86 14.90 -5.90 11.90
C ILE A 86 15.40 -6.95 12.87
N HIS A 87 15.02 -8.20 12.60
CA HIS A 87 15.49 -9.40 13.31
C HIS A 87 15.91 -10.44 12.27
N ASP A 88 17.20 -10.60 12.06
CA ASP A 88 17.80 -11.49 11.05
C ASP A 88 17.24 -11.20 9.64
N ASN A 89 16.51 -12.16 9.08
CA ASN A 89 15.91 -12.08 7.74
C ASN A 89 14.42 -11.67 7.79
N LYS A 90 13.94 -11.14 8.90
CA LYS A 90 12.58 -10.66 9.08
C LYS A 90 12.58 -9.23 9.59
N ALA A 91 11.57 -8.48 9.20
CA ALA A 91 11.37 -7.13 9.71
C ALA A 91 9.89 -6.83 9.91
N THR A 92 9.61 -5.93 10.83
CA THR A 92 8.32 -5.25 10.93
C THR A 92 8.50 -3.79 10.52
N LEU A 93 7.46 -3.25 9.91
CA LEU A 93 7.41 -1.85 9.51
C LEU A 93 6.06 -1.28 9.90
N ARG A 94 6.09 -0.10 10.51
CA ARG A 94 4.92 0.74 10.74
C ARG A 94 5.15 2.09 10.07
N SER A 95 4.11 2.64 9.44
CA SER A 95 4.13 4.01 8.91
C SER A 95 2.75 4.65 8.99
N ASN A 96 2.70 5.98 9.02
CA ASN A 96 1.46 6.70 8.78
C ASN A 96 1.22 6.79 7.27
N VAL A 97 -0.05 6.87 6.88
CA VAL A 97 -0.47 7.11 5.51
C VAL A 97 -1.58 8.15 5.47
N ILE A 98 -1.45 9.11 4.55
CA ILE A 98 -2.51 10.03 4.13
C ILE A 98 -2.78 9.69 2.67
N ALA A 99 -3.96 9.16 2.37
CA ALA A 99 -4.34 8.73 1.03
C ALA A 99 -5.44 9.64 0.48
N ASN A 100 -5.06 10.53 -0.43
CA ASN A 100 -5.99 11.40 -1.14
C ASN A 100 -6.40 10.74 -2.46
N HIS A 101 -7.69 10.80 -2.76
CA HIS A 101 -8.26 10.23 -3.98
C HIS A 101 -9.19 11.26 -4.61
N LEU A 102 -8.99 11.55 -5.89
CA LEU A 102 -9.92 12.31 -6.70
C LEU A 102 -10.73 11.32 -7.53
N TRP A 103 -12.06 11.32 -7.38
CA TRP A 103 -12.93 10.45 -8.14
C TRP A 103 -12.81 10.72 -9.64
N ALA A 104 -12.80 9.66 -10.44
CA ALA A 104 -12.93 9.78 -11.89
C ALA A 104 -14.33 10.24 -12.28
N ASP A 105 -14.45 10.87 -13.43
CA ASP A 105 -15.75 11.15 -14.05
C ASP A 105 -16.42 9.81 -14.40
N ASN A 106 -17.65 9.64 -13.95
CA ASN A 106 -18.39 8.40 -14.06
C ASN A 106 -19.87 8.72 -14.30
N ASP A 107 -20.42 8.21 -15.40
CA ASP A 107 -21.84 8.40 -15.77
C ASP A 107 -22.80 7.71 -14.80
N ASP A 108 -22.37 6.60 -14.17
CA ASP A 108 -23.17 5.87 -13.18
C ASP A 108 -23.23 6.59 -11.82
N ALA A 109 -22.25 7.46 -11.52
CA ALA A 109 -22.18 8.23 -10.30
C ALA A 109 -21.72 9.69 -10.54
N PRO A 110 -22.46 10.48 -11.35
CA PRO A 110 -22.05 11.83 -11.75
C PRO A 110 -21.93 12.80 -10.57
N SER A 111 -22.59 12.49 -9.45
CA SER A 111 -22.47 13.28 -8.22
C SER A 111 -21.08 13.24 -7.59
N LEU A 112 -20.24 12.29 -7.98
CA LEU A 112 -18.86 12.15 -7.50
C LEU A 112 -17.82 12.78 -8.43
N ASN A 113 -18.22 13.20 -9.64
CA ASN A 113 -17.29 13.72 -10.62
C ASN A 113 -16.46 14.88 -10.06
N ASN A 114 -15.14 14.75 -10.17
CA ASN A 114 -14.14 15.69 -9.62
C ASN A 114 -14.21 15.93 -8.10
N LYS A 115 -14.92 15.08 -7.37
CA LYS A 115 -14.93 15.13 -5.89
C LYS A 115 -13.79 14.33 -5.30
N TYR A 116 -13.42 14.65 -4.08
CA TYR A 116 -12.31 14.00 -3.41
C TYR A 116 -12.77 13.14 -2.24
N PHE A 117 -11.96 12.13 -1.96
CA PHE A 117 -12.08 11.25 -0.81
C PHE A 117 -10.70 11.09 -0.15
N LEU A 118 -10.65 11.25 1.16
CA LEU A 118 -9.44 11.11 1.94
C LEU A 118 -9.58 9.98 2.95
N ALA A 119 -8.54 9.18 3.10
CA ALA A 119 -8.42 8.16 4.14
C ALA A 119 -7.06 8.24 4.80
N ASP A 120 -7.05 8.52 6.10
CA ASP A 120 -5.86 8.56 6.92
C ASP A 120 -5.75 7.30 7.76
N GLY A 121 -4.54 6.79 7.90
CA GLY A 121 -4.35 5.55 8.62
C GLY A 121 -2.91 5.21 8.94
N VAL A 122 -2.77 3.96 9.32
CA VAL A 122 -1.49 3.34 9.64
C VAL A 122 -1.32 2.09 8.79
N PHE A 123 -0.21 2.02 8.06
CA PHE A 123 0.28 0.77 7.49
C PHE A 123 1.08 0.00 8.53
N SER A 124 0.75 -1.28 8.67
CA SER A 124 1.55 -2.27 9.39
C SER A 124 1.99 -3.34 8.41
N ALA A 125 3.29 -3.54 8.28
CA ALA A 125 3.82 -4.52 7.35
C ALA A 125 4.83 -5.45 8.02
N LYS A 126 4.90 -6.68 7.49
CA LYS A 126 5.98 -7.62 7.73
C LYS A 126 6.78 -7.75 6.44
N ALA A 127 8.10 -7.80 6.57
CA ALA A 127 8.99 -8.02 5.46
C ALA A 127 9.90 -9.22 5.74
N ILE A 128 10.28 -9.91 4.67
CA ILE A 128 11.22 -11.03 4.71
C ILE A 128 12.35 -10.78 3.71
N LYS A 129 13.53 -11.24 4.03
CA LYS A 129 14.69 -11.19 3.15
C LYS A 129 14.82 -12.51 2.41
N ILE A 130 14.62 -12.46 1.11
CA ILE A 130 14.75 -13.60 0.20
C ILE A 130 16.04 -13.38 -0.59
N ASP A 131 16.98 -14.29 -0.47
CA ASP A 131 18.36 -14.15 -0.97
C ASP A 131 18.99 -12.88 -0.38
N LYS A 132 19.08 -11.82 -1.15
CA LYS A 132 19.63 -10.52 -0.70
C LYS A 132 18.63 -9.38 -0.76
N TYR A 133 17.36 -9.66 -1.12
CA TYR A 133 16.34 -8.65 -1.34
C TYR A 133 15.23 -8.72 -0.29
N TRP A 134 14.87 -7.60 0.27
CA TRP A 134 13.67 -7.48 1.11
C TRP A 134 12.40 -7.53 0.26
N ARG A 135 11.35 -8.16 0.79
CA ARG A 135 10.00 -8.23 0.21
C ARG A 135 8.97 -8.12 1.32
N ILE A 136 7.88 -7.41 1.05
CA ILE A 136 6.72 -7.39 1.95
C ILE A 136 6.05 -8.77 1.90
N SER A 137 5.87 -9.40 3.05
CA SER A 137 5.12 -10.65 3.21
C SER A 137 3.70 -10.43 3.72
N GLU A 138 3.45 -9.30 4.39
CA GLU A 138 2.12 -8.93 4.88
C GLU A 138 2.03 -7.40 4.92
N LEU A 139 0.91 -6.84 4.46
CA LEU A 139 0.60 -5.42 4.56
C LEU A 139 -0.85 -5.25 5.02
N GLY A 140 -1.04 -4.63 6.17
CA GLY A 140 -2.34 -4.22 6.69
C GLY A 140 -2.50 -2.71 6.62
N ASN A 141 -3.72 -2.26 6.32
CA ASN A 141 -4.10 -0.86 6.38
C ASN A 141 -5.19 -0.66 7.45
N ASN A 142 -4.83 -0.03 8.56
CA ASN A 142 -5.76 0.39 9.58
C ASN A 142 -6.15 1.85 9.36
N VAL A 143 -7.33 2.07 8.80
CA VAL A 143 -7.86 3.43 8.58
C VAL A 143 -8.36 4.01 9.89
N ILE A 144 -7.78 5.15 10.30
CA ILE A 144 -8.12 5.85 11.54
C ILE A 144 -9.35 6.72 11.33
N TRP A 145 -9.41 7.46 10.23
CA TRP A 145 -10.55 8.29 9.87
C TRP A 145 -10.63 8.50 8.37
N ARG A 146 -11.82 8.94 7.93
CA ARG A 146 -12.12 9.25 6.52
C ARG A 146 -12.90 10.54 6.45
N THR A 147 -12.74 11.25 5.34
CA THR A 147 -13.55 12.44 5.01
C THR A 147 -13.67 12.58 3.49
N GLY A 148 -14.59 13.45 3.07
CA GLY A 148 -14.84 13.70 1.64
C GLY A 148 -16.04 12.94 1.11
N ASP A 149 -16.17 12.90 -0.21
CA ASP A 149 -17.35 12.41 -0.91
C ASP A 149 -17.19 10.94 -1.29
N GLY A 150 -18.32 10.21 -1.42
CA GLY A 150 -18.34 8.85 -1.94
C GLY A 150 -17.91 7.77 -0.93
N MET A 151 -18.11 8.01 0.38
CA MET A 151 -17.81 7.00 1.38
C MET A 151 -18.63 5.72 1.19
N LYS A 152 -19.92 5.83 0.81
CA LYS A 152 -20.77 4.65 0.56
C LYS A 152 -20.25 3.85 -0.63
N GLU A 153 -19.87 4.52 -1.69
CA GLU A 153 -19.33 3.96 -2.92
C GLU A 153 -18.00 3.24 -2.64
N MET A 154 -17.16 3.84 -1.79
CA MET A 154 -15.91 3.21 -1.34
C MET A 154 -16.18 1.93 -0.55
N LEU A 155 -17.11 1.96 0.40
CA LEU A 155 -17.44 0.79 1.24
C LEU A 155 -18.15 -0.30 0.46
N ASN A 156 -19.04 0.04 -0.47
CA ASN A 156 -19.77 -0.92 -1.29
C ASN A 156 -18.85 -1.70 -2.22
N PHE A 157 -17.78 -1.07 -2.71
CA PHE A 157 -16.81 -1.75 -3.54
C PHE A 157 -16.20 -2.98 -2.84
N PHE A 158 -15.83 -2.88 -1.58
CA PHE A 158 -15.26 -3.99 -0.83
C PHE A 158 -16.27 -5.10 -0.52
N LYS A 159 -17.58 -4.77 -0.49
CA LYS A 159 -18.65 -5.79 -0.28
C LYS A 159 -18.95 -6.62 -1.52
N GLN A 160 -18.77 -6.06 -2.72
CA GLN A 160 -19.02 -6.75 -3.99
C GLN A 160 -17.87 -7.64 -4.45
N SER A 161 -16.73 -7.57 -3.76
CA SER A 161 -15.52 -8.33 -4.07
C SER A 161 -15.41 -9.66 -3.28
N LYS A 162 -16.50 -10.07 -2.62
CA LYS A 162 -16.61 -11.35 -1.88
C LYS A 162 -17.27 -12.42 -2.72
#